data_88ab6e3c720f21d4889dfec06f1445f3
#
_entry.id   88ab6e3c720f21d4889dfec06f1445f3
#
_cell.length_a   1.000
_cell.length_b   1.000
_cell.length_c   1.000
_cell.angle_alpha   90.00
_cell.angle_beta   90.00
_cell.angle_gamma   90.00
#
_symmetry.space_group_name_H-M   'P 1'
#
loop_
_entity.id
_entity.type
_entity.pdbx_description
1 polymer ?
#
loop_
_entity_poly.entity_id
_entity_poly.type
_entity_poly.pdbx_seq_one_letter_code
_entity_poly.pdbx_strand_id
1 'polypeptide(L)'
;MSDKDLVKELKAELAEITKDRDDALAKVKSKESRMKQVLIKLEHREQDVHSCGQKIGDQNKEIAELKAKLDTKCRLLDEALQRIKDINDDSTEKTDTDTDDKDLD
;
A
#
# COMPACT_ATOMS: atom_id res chain seq x y z
N MET A 1 56.05 34.81 36.03
CA MET A 1 56.11 33.63 35.17
C MET A 1 57.31 33.74 34.22
N SER A 2 58.07 32.72 34.11
CA SER A 2 59.10 32.69 33.08
C SER A 2 58.46 32.40 31.72
N ASP A 3 59.16 32.87 30.68
CA ASP A 3 58.72 32.59 29.28
C ASP A 3 58.53 31.07 29.02
N LYS A 4 59.44 30.31 29.66
CA LYS A 4 59.43 28.85 29.54
C LYS A 4 58.14 28.23 30.14
N ASP A 5 57.68 28.74 31.26
CA ASP A 5 56.41 28.29 31.91
C ASP A 5 55.22 28.72 31.10
N LEU A 6 55.24 29.93 30.54
CA LEU A 6 54.16 30.42 29.68
C LEU A 6 54.01 29.57 28.41
N VAL A 7 55.15 29.24 27.77
CA VAL A 7 55.17 28.37 26.60
C VAL A 7 54.61 27.00 26.91
N LYS A 8 54.94 26.47 28.06
CA LYS A 8 54.43 25.16 28.52
C LYS A 8 52.91 25.18 28.72
N GLU A 9 52.38 26.24 29.33
CA GLU A 9 50.95 26.40 29.52
C GLU A 9 50.26 26.55 28.17
N LEU A 10 50.78 27.34 27.26
CA LEU A 10 50.20 27.53 25.94
C LEU A 10 50.16 26.23 25.12
N LYS A 11 51.25 25.43 25.22
CA LYS A 11 51.27 24.12 24.57
C LYS A 11 50.21 23.18 25.16
N ALA A 12 50.01 23.20 26.47
CA ALA A 12 48.99 22.38 27.14
C ALA A 12 47.58 22.82 26.70
N GLU A 13 47.32 24.12 26.66
CA GLU A 13 46.05 24.64 26.20
C GLU A 13 45.80 24.28 24.73
N LEU A 14 46.81 24.40 23.87
CA LEU A 14 46.72 24.06 22.47
C LEU A 14 46.41 22.58 22.28
N ALA A 15 47.06 21.71 23.05
CA ALA A 15 46.80 20.28 22.99
C ALA A 15 45.37 19.96 23.39
N GLU A 16 44.84 20.60 24.41
CA GLU A 16 43.48 20.41 24.87
C GLU A 16 42.46 20.90 23.86
N ILE A 17 42.66 22.09 23.28
CA ILE A 17 41.80 22.64 22.25
C ILE A 17 41.82 21.75 21.00
N THR A 18 43.00 21.27 20.61
CA THR A 18 43.13 20.35 19.47
C THR A 18 42.35 19.06 19.71
N LYS A 19 42.46 18.53 20.91
CA LYS A 19 41.69 17.32 21.28
C LYS A 19 40.19 17.58 21.19
N ASP A 20 39.70 18.67 21.73
CA ASP A 20 38.29 19.05 21.70
C ASP A 20 37.81 19.23 20.27
N ARG A 21 38.62 19.86 19.44
CA ARG A 21 38.34 20.01 18.00
C ARG A 21 38.21 18.66 17.31
N ASP A 22 39.15 17.78 17.54
CA ASP A 22 39.18 16.46 16.92
C ASP A 22 38.01 15.60 17.38
N ASP A 23 37.66 15.68 18.65
CA ASP A 23 36.47 14.99 19.19
C ASP A 23 35.20 15.54 18.56
N ALA A 24 35.08 16.85 18.41
CA ALA A 24 33.95 17.49 17.76
C ALA A 24 33.84 17.09 16.28
N LEU A 25 34.96 17.06 15.57
CA LEU A 25 34.99 16.61 14.17
C LEU A 25 34.55 15.14 14.03
N ALA A 26 35.02 14.29 14.95
CA ALA A 26 34.62 12.88 14.95
C ALA A 26 33.12 12.74 15.17
N LYS A 27 32.52 13.52 16.08
CA LYS A 27 31.07 13.52 16.30
C LYS A 27 30.30 14.00 15.09
N VAL A 28 30.77 15.06 14.43
CA VAL A 28 30.15 15.58 13.21
C VAL A 28 30.16 14.51 12.11
N LYS A 29 31.31 13.87 11.89
CA LYS A 29 31.44 12.81 10.88
C LYS A 29 30.47 11.63 11.18
N SER A 30 30.39 11.24 12.45
CA SER A 30 29.49 10.16 12.86
C SER A 30 28.04 10.53 12.59
N LYS A 31 27.63 11.75 12.92
CA LYS A 31 26.28 12.24 12.67
C LYS A 31 25.97 12.36 11.19
N GLU A 32 26.91 12.85 10.40
CA GLU A 32 26.76 12.92 8.94
C GLU A 32 26.56 11.53 8.33
N SER A 33 27.34 10.55 8.79
CA SER A 33 27.19 9.16 8.35
C SER A 33 25.81 8.60 8.67
N ARG A 34 25.32 8.86 9.89
CA ARG A 34 23.97 8.45 10.28
C ARG A 34 22.89 9.12 9.45
N MET A 35 23.05 10.42 9.17
CA MET A 35 22.11 11.14 8.31
C MET A 35 22.06 10.56 6.92
N LYS A 36 23.20 10.23 6.34
CA LYS A 36 23.25 9.58 5.01
C LYS A 36 22.51 8.25 5.03
N GLN A 37 22.71 7.44 6.06
CA GLN A 37 22.01 6.16 6.20
C GLN A 37 20.50 6.35 6.33
N VAL A 38 20.08 7.32 7.12
CA VAL A 38 18.65 7.64 7.28
C VAL A 38 18.04 8.11 5.96
N LEU A 39 18.74 8.95 5.22
CA LEU A 39 18.28 9.43 3.91
C LEU A 39 18.12 8.28 2.92
N ILE A 40 19.06 7.34 2.88
CA ILE A 40 18.98 6.16 2.03
C ILE A 40 17.76 5.33 2.40
N LYS A 41 17.56 5.09 3.69
CA LYS A 41 16.38 4.35 4.17
C LYS A 41 15.08 5.05 3.81
N LEU A 42 15.07 6.38 3.91
CA LEU A 42 13.89 7.18 3.56
C LEU A 42 13.58 7.05 2.06
N GLU A 43 14.58 7.12 1.21
CA GLU A 43 14.42 6.93 -0.23
C GLU A 43 13.85 5.55 -0.55
N HIS A 44 14.36 4.49 0.09
CA HIS A 44 13.82 3.14 -0.09
C HIS A 44 12.36 3.05 0.34
N ARG A 45 12.00 3.67 1.47
CA ARG A 45 10.62 3.68 1.93
C ARG A 45 9.70 4.46 0.99
N GLU A 46 10.18 5.58 0.45
CA GLU A 46 9.42 6.34 -0.54
C GLU A 46 9.15 5.53 -1.79
N GLN A 47 10.16 4.78 -2.27
CA GLN A 47 10.00 3.87 -3.40
C GLN A 47 9.01 2.75 -3.08
N ASP A 48 9.07 2.17 -1.89
CA ASP A 48 8.15 1.13 -1.45
C ASP A 48 6.71 1.66 -1.39
N VAL A 49 6.52 2.86 -0.84
CA VAL A 49 5.21 3.51 -0.78
C VAL A 49 4.68 3.77 -2.18
N HIS A 50 5.52 4.23 -3.09
CA HIS A 50 5.14 4.46 -4.47
C HIS A 50 4.71 3.15 -5.16
N SER A 51 5.49 2.10 -5.00
CA SER A 51 5.18 0.77 -5.54
C SER A 51 3.89 0.22 -4.96
N CYS A 52 3.68 0.36 -3.65
CA CYS A 52 2.43 -0.06 -3.00
C CYS A 52 1.24 0.74 -3.53
N GLY A 53 1.41 2.04 -3.74
CA GLY A 53 0.39 2.90 -4.31
C GLY A 53 -0.03 2.46 -5.70
N GLN A 54 0.94 2.08 -6.54
CA GLN A 54 0.67 1.55 -7.88
C GLN A 54 -0.09 0.23 -7.80
N LYS A 55 0.32 -0.67 -6.93
CA LYS A 55 -0.38 -1.96 -6.73
C LYS A 55 -1.80 -1.76 -6.27
N ILE A 56 -2.02 -0.85 -5.33
CA ILE A 56 -3.36 -0.52 -4.86
C ILE A 56 -4.22 0.04 -6.00
N GLY A 57 -3.66 0.93 -6.81
CA GLY A 57 -4.33 1.48 -7.98
C GLY A 57 -4.73 0.39 -8.97
N ASP A 58 -3.82 -0.52 -9.28
CA ASP A 58 -4.09 -1.64 -10.20
C ASP A 58 -5.14 -2.59 -9.62
N GLN A 59 -5.07 -2.90 -8.34
CA GLN A 59 -6.05 -3.75 -7.66
C GLN A 59 -7.42 -3.09 -7.62
N ASN A 60 -7.50 -1.80 -7.36
CA ASN A 60 -8.77 -1.07 -7.38
C ASN A 60 -9.41 -1.10 -8.75
N LYS A 61 -8.61 -0.97 -9.80
CA LYS A 61 -9.06 -1.07 -11.18
C LYS A 61 -9.61 -2.46 -11.49
N GLU A 62 -8.88 -3.49 -11.06
CA GLU A 62 -9.29 -4.88 -11.21
C GLU A 62 -10.59 -5.15 -10.46
N ILE A 63 -10.71 -4.66 -9.24
CA ILE A 63 -11.94 -4.79 -8.44
C ILE A 63 -13.12 -4.14 -9.16
N ALA A 64 -12.93 -2.94 -9.72
CA ALA A 64 -13.98 -2.25 -10.48
C ALA A 64 -14.41 -3.05 -11.70
N GLU A 65 -13.45 -3.64 -12.43
CA GLU A 65 -13.73 -4.48 -13.59
C GLU A 65 -14.50 -5.76 -13.18
N LEU A 66 -14.07 -6.39 -12.09
CA LEU A 66 -14.74 -7.58 -11.57
C LEU A 66 -16.15 -7.29 -11.09
N LYS A 67 -16.36 -6.16 -10.42
CA LYS A 67 -17.70 -5.72 -9.99
C LYS A 67 -18.61 -5.49 -11.19
N ALA A 68 -18.09 -4.86 -12.24
CA ALA A 68 -18.88 -4.63 -13.46
C ALA A 68 -19.27 -5.96 -14.12
N LYS A 69 -18.35 -6.92 -14.19
CA LYS A 69 -18.64 -8.26 -14.71
C LYS A 69 -19.67 -8.98 -13.87
N LEU A 70 -19.55 -8.88 -12.54
CA LEU A 70 -20.49 -9.49 -11.62
C LEU A 70 -21.87 -8.91 -11.79
N ASP A 71 -22.00 -7.59 -11.87
CA ASP A 71 -23.27 -6.91 -12.07
C ASP A 71 -23.93 -7.36 -13.38
N THR A 72 -23.14 -7.46 -14.46
CA THR A 72 -23.64 -7.94 -15.75
C THR A 72 -24.15 -9.37 -15.65
N LYS A 73 -23.40 -10.26 -14.99
CA LYS A 73 -23.79 -11.65 -14.82
C LYS A 73 -25.03 -11.80 -13.93
N CYS A 74 -25.12 -11.01 -12.87
CA CYS A 74 -26.29 -10.99 -12.01
C CYS A 74 -27.54 -10.55 -12.77
N ARG A 75 -27.40 -9.51 -13.59
CA ARG A 75 -28.51 -9.06 -14.44
C ARG A 75 -28.94 -10.14 -15.43
N LEU A 76 -27.99 -10.78 -16.09
CA LEU A 76 -28.28 -11.86 -17.03
C LEU A 76 -28.92 -13.05 -16.33
N LEU A 77 -28.49 -13.37 -15.12
CA LEU A 77 -29.10 -14.43 -14.33
C LEU A 77 -30.53 -14.07 -13.96
N ASP A 78 -30.77 -12.85 -13.51
CA ASP A 78 -32.11 -12.39 -13.15
C ASP A 78 -33.05 -12.42 -14.36
N GLU A 79 -32.53 -11.98 -15.53
CA GLU A 79 -33.30 -12.06 -16.78
C GLU A 79 -33.65 -13.50 -17.15
N ALA A 80 -32.66 -14.41 -17.02
CA ALA A 80 -32.88 -15.81 -17.30
C ALA A 80 -33.90 -16.43 -16.34
N LEU A 81 -33.82 -16.13 -15.06
CA LEU A 81 -34.74 -16.59 -14.05
C LEU A 81 -36.16 -16.05 -14.32
N GLN A 82 -36.24 -14.79 -14.75
CA GLN A 82 -37.54 -14.21 -15.09
C GLN A 82 -38.16 -14.89 -16.31
N ARG A 83 -37.37 -15.21 -17.32
CA ARG A 83 -37.85 -15.97 -18.47
C ARG A 83 -38.33 -17.35 -18.11
N ILE A 84 -37.62 -18.04 -17.25
CA ILE A 84 -38.00 -19.36 -16.76
C ILE A 84 -39.34 -19.25 -16.01
N LYS A 85 -39.45 -18.24 -15.16
CA LYS A 85 -40.67 -17.98 -14.41
C LYS A 85 -41.84 -17.70 -15.35
N ASP A 86 -41.66 -16.86 -16.35
CA ASP A 86 -42.69 -16.52 -17.32
C ASP A 86 -43.14 -17.76 -18.12
N ILE A 87 -42.18 -18.59 -18.53
CA ILE A 87 -42.47 -19.84 -19.24
C ILE A 87 -43.21 -20.81 -18.34
N ASN A 88 -42.80 -20.95 -17.09
CA ASN A 88 -43.46 -21.82 -16.14
C ASN A 88 -44.89 -21.33 -15.83
N ASP A 89 -45.05 -20.03 -15.69
CA ASP A 89 -46.38 -19.46 -15.45
C ASP A 89 -47.32 -19.72 -16.64
N ASP A 90 -46.80 -19.52 -17.86
CA ASP A 90 -47.56 -19.83 -19.08
C ASP A 90 -47.83 -21.33 -19.18
N SER A 91 -46.85 -22.17 -18.90
CA SER A 91 -47.01 -23.61 -18.89
C SER A 91 -47.97 -24.07 -17.82
N THR A 92 -47.96 -23.44 -16.65
CA THR A 92 -48.86 -23.73 -15.55
C THR A 92 -50.28 -23.40 -15.94
N GLU A 93 -50.52 -22.27 -16.59
CA GLU A 93 -51.85 -21.90 -17.11
C GLU A 93 -52.32 -22.89 -18.14
N LYS A 94 -51.47 -23.27 -19.10
CA LYS A 94 -51.75 -24.29 -20.08
C LYS A 94 -51.93 -25.66 -19.45
N THR A 95 -51.10 -25.98 -18.49
CA THR A 95 -51.14 -27.25 -17.78
C THR A 95 -52.42 -27.38 -16.96
N ASP A 96 -52.87 -26.31 -16.34
CA ASP A 96 -54.10 -26.30 -15.59
C ASP A 96 -55.27 -26.63 -16.51
N THR A 97 -55.31 -26.10 -17.70
CA THR A 97 -56.31 -26.41 -18.72
C THR A 97 -56.15 -27.84 -19.20
N ASP A 98 -54.93 -28.28 -19.45
CA ASP A 98 -54.65 -29.64 -19.90
C ASP A 98 -54.79 -30.65 -18.77
N THR A 99 -54.47 -30.25 -17.54
CA THR A 99 -54.54 -31.11 -16.37
C THR A 99 -55.99 -31.54 -16.11
N ASP A 100 -56.93 -30.66 -16.30
CA ASP A 100 -58.33 -31.00 -16.18
C ASP A 100 -58.67 -32.10 -17.16
N ASP A 101 -58.11 -32.04 -18.36
CA ASP A 101 -58.34 -33.12 -19.36
C ASP A 101 -57.59 -34.38 -19.01
N LYS A 102 -56.41 -34.27 -18.46
CA LYS A 102 -55.57 -35.41 -18.04
C LYS A 102 -56.14 -36.11 -16.82
N ASP A 103 -56.67 -35.36 -15.90
CA ASP A 103 -57.22 -35.92 -14.68
C ASP A 103 -58.44 -36.76 -14.98
N LEU A 104 -59.06 -36.52 -16.10
CA LEU A 104 -60.17 -37.30 -16.56
C LEU A 104 -59.80 -38.68 -17.10
N ASP A 105 -58.52 -38.81 -17.42
CA ASP A 105 -57.98 -40.10 -17.87
C ASP A 105 -57.71 -41.01 -16.68
#